data_3485fa133f4285938d08e55385915cf5
#
_entry.id   3485fa133f4285938d08e55385915cf5
#
_cell.length_a   1.000
_cell.length_b   1.000
_cell.length_c   1.000
_cell.angle_alpha   90.00
_cell.angle_beta   90.00
_cell.angle_gamma   90.00
#
_symmetry.space_group_name_H-M   'P 1'
#
loop_
_entity.id
_entity.type
_entity.pdbx_description
1 polymer ?
#
loop_
_entity_poly.entity_id
_entity_poly.type
_entity_poly.pdbx_seq_one_letter_code
_entity_poly.pdbx_strand_id
1 'polypeptide(L)'
;MNLPEDVRFDRTCQLHIADTQGLGVSSVILTVPHMTVQHWRLDMTEYKPGLLNTINNNMGAETTLFYRSSAQFWLDEKHQAENVGRSVTSYLPFPIHVLWRTEVQDEITGNRLTSEQDYAHGAWDVREREFRGFGRVRQKDTDQLAQATHSSVTGPLSPAITINWFATGIQAIDTLLADEFWHGDKQAFPPFTYRFTHFDPDKEQDVTLVPSTEEVYWLYRALKGQLLHSEVYGDDGTAQACTPYTVIDSRPQVRLLAGLPGNSPTVWPSVIEQRTWQYERIADDPQCHQQVVLNSDCYGFPRETIDIAYPRRPKPSVSPYPDTLPETLFDSSYDDQQQQLRLTRQQQRYHHLTDTEYQVLGLPDIVRSDA
;
A
#
# COMPACT_ATOMS: atom_id res chain seq x y z
N MET A 1 29.67 30.19 4.89
CA MET A 1 30.23 30.08 3.52
C MET A 1 30.74 31.46 3.15
N ASN A 2 32.02 31.60 2.89
CA ASN A 2 32.56 32.86 2.37
C ASN A 2 32.41 32.83 0.85
N LEU A 3 31.74 33.83 0.28
CA LEU A 3 31.78 34.05 -1.14
C LEU A 3 33.23 34.33 -1.54
N PRO A 4 33.67 33.94 -2.75
CA PRO A 4 34.98 34.32 -3.24
C PRO A 4 35.17 35.87 -3.16
N GLU A 5 36.34 36.33 -2.80
CA GLU A 5 36.64 37.78 -2.61
C GLU A 5 36.36 38.62 -3.84
N ASP A 6 36.31 37.99 -5.02
CA ASP A 6 36.11 38.65 -6.33
C ASP A 6 34.64 38.79 -6.74
N VAL A 7 33.66 38.28 -5.96
CA VAL A 7 32.23 38.39 -6.27
C VAL A 7 31.77 39.83 -6.12
N ARG A 8 31.53 40.49 -7.24
CA ARG A 8 30.92 41.83 -7.28
C ARG A 8 29.43 41.70 -7.54
N PHE A 9 28.62 42.16 -6.59
CA PHE A 9 27.19 42.26 -6.75
C PHE A 9 26.85 43.49 -7.58
N ASP A 10 26.37 43.30 -8.78
CA ASP A 10 25.86 44.33 -9.64
C ASP A 10 24.39 44.07 -10.05
N ARG A 11 23.85 44.90 -10.95
CA ARG A 11 22.46 44.79 -11.41
C ARG A 11 22.20 43.54 -12.27
N THR A 12 23.23 42.83 -12.71
CA THR A 12 23.12 41.60 -13.51
C THR A 12 23.07 40.35 -12.64
N CYS A 13 23.44 40.46 -11.37
CA CYS A 13 23.36 39.37 -10.42
C CYS A 13 21.90 39.04 -10.10
N GLN A 14 21.59 37.75 -10.07
CA GLN A 14 20.24 37.22 -9.77
C GLN A 14 20.27 36.31 -8.60
N LEU A 15 19.27 36.45 -7.71
CA LEU A 15 19.02 35.55 -6.60
C LEU A 15 17.78 34.72 -6.89
N HIS A 16 17.93 33.40 -6.79
CA HIS A 16 16.83 32.44 -6.91
C HIS A 16 16.73 31.62 -5.64
N ILE A 17 15.53 31.18 -5.34
CA ILE A 17 15.26 30.24 -4.24
C ILE A 17 14.67 28.98 -4.89
N ALA A 18 15.35 27.84 -4.76
CA ALA A 18 14.90 26.59 -5.34
C ALA A 18 15.43 25.39 -4.56
N ASP A 19 14.69 24.29 -4.60
CA ASP A 19 15.16 22.97 -4.19
C ASP A 19 15.86 22.28 -5.38
N THR A 20 17.19 22.41 -5.45
CA THR A 20 17.98 21.86 -6.56
C THR A 20 18.40 20.40 -6.37
N GLN A 21 18.15 19.85 -5.19
CA GLN A 21 18.55 18.49 -4.83
C GLN A 21 17.36 17.57 -4.58
N GLY A 22 16.12 18.11 -4.63
CA GLY A 22 14.93 17.34 -4.29
C GLY A 22 14.83 16.97 -2.80
N LEU A 23 15.52 17.74 -1.93
CA LEU A 23 15.53 17.48 -0.48
C LEU A 23 14.25 17.99 0.21
N GLY A 24 13.40 18.74 -0.50
CA GLY A 24 12.21 19.37 0.08
C GLY A 24 12.55 20.59 0.94
N VAL A 25 13.77 21.11 0.83
CA VAL A 25 14.23 22.35 1.46
C VAL A 25 14.84 23.25 0.40
N SER A 26 14.64 24.56 0.55
CA SER A 26 15.12 25.52 -0.44
C SER A 26 16.54 25.96 -0.16
N SER A 27 17.32 26.06 -1.22
CA SER A 27 18.65 26.71 -1.25
C SER A 27 18.56 28.06 -1.93
N VAL A 28 19.44 28.98 -1.56
CA VAL A 28 19.64 30.24 -2.26
C VAL A 28 20.66 30.05 -3.36
N ILE A 29 20.31 30.39 -4.58
CA ILE A 29 21.20 30.31 -5.75
C ILE A 29 21.53 31.72 -6.17
N LEU A 30 22.81 32.06 -6.16
CA LEU A 30 23.34 33.30 -6.71
C LEU A 30 23.87 33.04 -8.08
N THR A 31 23.37 33.78 -9.08
CA THR A 31 23.88 33.78 -10.44
C THR A 31 24.63 35.09 -10.69
N VAL A 32 25.90 34.99 -11.15
CA VAL A 32 26.76 36.11 -11.46
C VAL A 32 27.29 35.92 -12.89
N PRO A 33 26.60 36.51 -13.92
CA PRO A 33 26.85 36.19 -15.33
C PRO A 33 28.25 36.52 -15.85
N HIS A 34 28.96 37.46 -15.21
CA HIS A 34 30.28 37.91 -15.63
C HIS A 34 31.46 37.13 -15.04
N MET A 35 31.18 36.08 -14.24
CA MET A 35 32.21 35.22 -13.65
C MET A 35 32.30 33.86 -14.36
N THR A 36 33.49 33.22 -14.31
CA THR A 36 33.74 31.92 -14.93
C THR A 36 32.88 30.82 -14.26
N VAL A 37 32.77 30.84 -12.93
CA VAL A 37 31.75 30.11 -12.20
C VAL A 37 30.57 31.06 -12.07
N GLN A 38 29.46 30.73 -12.71
CA GLN A 38 28.30 31.63 -12.78
C GLN A 38 27.28 31.41 -11.69
N HIS A 39 27.35 30.29 -11.01
CA HIS A 39 26.34 29.89 -10.01
C HIS A 39 26.97 29.44 -8.70
N TRP A 40 26.48 30.00 -7.61
CA TRP A 40 26.78 29.52 -6.24
C TRP A 40 25.50 29.10 -5.54
N ARG A 41 25.53 27.98 -4.89
CA ARG A 41 24.43 27.49 -4.07
C ARG A 41 24.78 27.65 -2.59
N LEU A 42 23.87 28.24 -1.85
CA LEU A 42 23.91 28.34 -0.40
C LEU A 42 22.78 27.52 0.18
N ASP A 43 23.13 26.40 0.80
CA ASP A 43 22.14 25.56 1.50
C ASP A 43 21.92 26.16 2.89
N MET A 44 20.65 26.45 3.18
CA MET A 44 20.24 27.05 4.47
C MET A 44 20.11 25.99 5.56
N THR A 45 19.84 24.73 5.17
CA THR A 45 19.70 23.58 6.05
C THR A 45 19.95 22.30 5.24
N GLU A 46 20.42 21.25 5.90
CA GLU A 46 20.60 19.91 5.30
C GLU A 46 19.32 19.06 5.36
N TYR A 47 18.41 19.41 6.25
CA TYR A 47 17.16 18.70 6.46
C TYR A 47 16.04 19.67 6.85
N LYS A 48 14.80 19.27 6.69
CA LYS A 48 13.65 20.08 7.06
C LYS A 48 13.58 20.26 8.57
N PRO A 49 13.64 21.50 9.07
CA PRO A 49 13.53 21.74 10.52
C PRO A 49 12.09 21.52 11.04
N GLY A 50 11.97 21.26 12.33
CA GLY A 50 10.68 21.19 13.02
C GLY A 50 9.94 19.85 12.86
N LEU A 51 10.58 18.82 12.31
CA LEU A 51 10.05 17.45 12.30
C LEU A 51 10.38 16.76 13.62
N LEU A 52 9.45 15.93 14.12
CA LEU A 52 9.65 15.09 15.29
C LEU A 52 10.69 14.02 14.98
N ASN A 53 11.78 13.94 15.73
CA ASN A 53 12.87 13.01 15.47
C ASN A 53 13.03 11.90 16.53
N THR A 54 12.58 12.14 17.75
CA THR A 54 12.77 11.17 18.84
C THR A 54 11.54 11.15 19.75
N ILE A 55 11.12 9.98 20.15
CA ILE A 55 10.07 9.73 21.14
C ILE A 55 10.64 8.78 22.19
N ASN A 56 10.78 9.21 23.42
CA ASN A 56 11.13 8.35 24.54
C ASN A 56 9.89 8.16 25.43
N ASN A 57 9.52 6.90 25.67
CA ASN A 57 8.34 6.57 26.47
C ASN A 57 8.59 6.64 27.98
N ASN A 58 9.82 6.96 28.42
CA ASN A 58 10.27 6.96 29.80
C ASN A 58 10.09 5.62 30.54
N MET A 59 9.97 4.52 29.77
CA MET A 59 9.74 3.15 30.27
C MET A 59 10.73 2.15 29.64
N GLY A 60 11.81 2.68 29.06
CA GLY A 60 12.88 1.87 28.44
C GLY A 60 12.71 1.61 26.96
N ALA A 61 11.89 2.37 26.25
CA ALA A 61 11.86 2.31 24.79
C ALA A 61 12.02 3.71 24.18
N GLU A 62 12.96 3.81 23.23
CA GLU A 62 13.18 5.00 22.44
C GLU A 62 12.89 4.73 20.96
N THR A 63 12.14 5.63 20.33
CA THR A 63 11.86 5.58 18.90
C THR A 63 12.53 6.77 18.21
N THR A 64 13.37 6.50 17.24
CA THR A 64 13.99 7.52 16.37
C THR A 64 13.37 7.51 14.99
N LEU A 65 13.00 8.69 14.49
CA LEU A 65 12.28 8.89 13.23
C LEU A 65 13.17 9.62 12.23
N PHE A 66 13.28 9.08 11.03
CA PHE A 66 14.07 9.64 9.93
C PHE A 66 13.16 9.99 8.77
N TYR A 67 13.34 11.18 8.22
CA TYR A 67 12.51 11.68 7.13
C TYR A 67 13.30 11.83 5.86
N ARG A 68 12.63 11.62 4.72
CA ARG A 68 13.17 11.81 3.39
C ARG A 68 12.13 12.51 2.51
N SER A 69 12.58 13.31 1.56
CA SER A 69 11.69 13.96 0.61
C SER A 69 11.12 12.95 -0.40
N SER A 70 9.84 13.08 -0.73
CA SER A 70 9.20 12.30 -1.80
C SER A 70 9.87 12.49 -3.17
N ALA A 71 10.46 13.65 -3.43
CA ALA A 71 11.21 13.91 -4.65
C ALA A 71 12.46 13.05 -4.78
N GLN A 72 13.13 12.74 -3.65
CA GLN A 72 14.28 11.83 -3.64
C GLN A 72 13.89 10.39 -4.02
N PHE A 73 12.76 9.90 -3.53
CA PHE A 73 12.24 8.58 -3.94
C PHE A 73 11.91 8.54 -5.43
N TRP A 74 11.28 9.59 -5.94
CA TRP A 74 10.98 9.69 -7.36
C TRP A 74 12.26 9.76 -8.22
N LEU A 75 13.30 10.48 -7.79
CA LEU A 75 14.59 10.56 -8.49
C LEU A 75 15.29 9.19 -8.52
N ASP A 76 15.24 8.43 -7.42
CA ASP A 76 15.80 7.07 -7.36
C ASP A 76 15.04 6.13 -8.29
N GLU A 77 13.71 6.16 -8.27
CA GLU A 77 12.85 5.37 -9.15
C GLU A 77 13.09 5.73 -10.63
N LYS A 78 13.17 7.02 -10.93
CA LYS A 78 13.50 7.52 -12.27
C LYS A 78 14.84 6.99 -12.76
N HIS A 79 15.88 7.10 -11.94
CA HIS A 79 17.20 6.59 -12.29
C HIS A 79 17.20 5.07 -12.55
N GLN A 80 16.49 4.30 -11.74
CA GLN A 80 16.34 2.86 -11.96
C GLN A 80 15.58 2.55 -13.26
N ALA A 81 14.49 3.27 -13.53
CA ALA A 81 13.68 3.10 -14.73
C ALA A 81 14.44 3.49 -16.01
N GLU A 82 15.22 4.56 -15.98
CA GLU A 82 16.06 4.99 -17.12
C GLU A 82 17.09 3.91 -17.49
N ASN A 83 17.65 3.20 -16.51
CA ASN A 83 18.61 2.11 -16.75
C ASN A 83 17.98 0.93 -17.52
N VAL A 84 16.64 0.78 -17.48
CA VAL A 84 15.89 -0.25 -18.21
C VAL A 84 15.05 0.31 -19.36
N GLY A 85 15.26 1.57 -19.73
CA GLY A 85 14.57 2.23 -20.84
C GLY A 85 13.11 2.58 -20.56
N ARG A 86 12.70 2.68 -19.29
CA ARG A 86 11.35 3.10 -18.88
C ARG A 86 11.34 4.58 -18.46
N SER A 87 10.19 5.23 -18.60
CA SER A 87 9.94 6.56 -18.07
C SER A 87 9.01 6.49 -16.85
N VAL A 88 9.25 7.31 -15.86
CA VAL A 88 8.41 7.45 -14.65
C VAL A 88 7.80 8.84 -14.64
N THR A 89 6.49 8.91 -14.52
CA THR A 89 5.73 10.16 -14.45
C THR A 89 5.52 10.57 -13.00
N SER A 90 5.84 11.83 -12.66
CA SER A 90 5.50 12.38 -11.35
C SER A 90 4.12 13.03 -11.40
N TYR A 91 3.25 12.63 -10.50
CA TYR A 91 1.93 13.24 -10.28
C TYR A 91 1.91 14.13 -9.03
N LEU A 92 3.06 14.32 -8.38
CA LEU A 92 3.21 15.16 -7.20
C LEU A 92 4.05 16.38 -7.56
N PRO A 93 3.45 17.61 -7.61
CA PRO A 93 4.10 18.80 -8.13
C PRO A 93 5.08 19.46 -7.15
N PHE A 94 5.18 18.99 -5.92
CA PHE A 94 6.07 19.51 -4.88
C PHE A 94 6.54 18.39 -3.96
N PRO A 95 7.71 18.54 -3.32
CA PRO A 95 8.22 17.56 -2.39
C PRO A 95 7.42 17.55 -1.07
N ILE A 96 7.12 16.34 -0.58
CA ILE A 96 6.55 16.09 0.73
C ILE A 96 7.58 15.28 1.53
N HIS A 97 7.81 15.65 2.81
CA HIS A 97 8.64 14.84 3.69
C HIS A 97 7.83 13.69 4.24
N VAL A 98 8.37 12.48 4.04
CA VAL A 98 7.78 11.23 4.49
C VAL A 98 8.73 10.52 5.45
N LEU A 99 8.16 9.74 6.34
CA LEU A 99 8.92 8.87 7.23
C LEU A 99 9.50 7.73 6.39
N TRP A 100 10.84 7.67 6.28
CA TRP A 100 11.47 6.62 5.48
C TRP A 100 12.13 5.54 6.34
N ARG A 101 12.44 5.85 7.61
CA ARG A 101 13.03 4.89 8.53
C ARG A 101 12.59 5.20 9.95
N THR A 102 12.25 4.16 10.68
CA THR A 102 11.94 4.18 12.10
C THR A 102 12.85 3.17 12.80
N GLU A 103 13.48 3.58 13.89
CA GLU A 103 14.26 2.71 14.75
C GLU A 103 13.63 2.71 16.13
N VAL A 104 13.28 1.54 16.62
CA VAL A 104 12.79 1.33 17.98
C VAL A 104 13.87 0.57 18.75
N GLN A 105 14.39 1.18 19.80
CA GLN A 105 15.38 0.58 20.67
C GLN A 105 14.77 0.29 22.04
N ASP A 106 14.86 -0.97 22.47
CA ASP A 106 14.62 -1.38 23.84
C ASP A 106 15.90 -1.16 24.65
N GLU A 107 15.91 -0.16 25.52
CA GLU A 107 17.07 0.20 26.34
C GLU A 107 17.37 -0.86 27.43
N ILE A 108 16.38 -1.72 27.78
CA ILE A 108 16.50 -2.76 28.80
C ILE A 108 17.18 -4.00 28.22
N THR A 109 16.70 -4.47 27.07
CA THR A 109 17.24 -5.68 26.41
C THR A 109 18.33 -5.39 25.40
N GLY A 110 18.42 -4.14 24.92
CA GLY A 110 19.33 -3.71 23.86
C GLY A 110 18.87 -4.14 22.47
N ASN A 111 17.66 -4.70 22.32
CA ASN A 111 17.09 -5.07 21.03
C ASN A 111 16.74 -3.83 20.23
N ARG A 112 16.92 -3.91 18.90
CA ARG A 112 16.60 -2.83 17.97
C ARG A 112 15.80 -3.36 16.81
N LEU A 113 14.63 -2.76 16.59
CA LEU A 113 13.81 -2.96 15.41
C LEU A 113 13.97 -1.77 14.47
N THR A 114 14.28 -2.06 13.23
CA THR A 114 14.37 -1.04 12.16
C THR A 114 13.33 -1.32 11.11
N SER A 115 12.52 -0.32 10.77
CA SER A 115 11.53 -0.36 9.70
C SER A 115 11.88 0.71 8.68
N GLU A 116 12.09 0.31 7.43
CA GLU A 116 12.39 1.22 6.31
C GLU A 116 11.23 1.23 5.33
N GLN A 117 10.80 2.42 4.90
CA GLN A 117 9.71 2.63 3.95
C GLN A 117 10.24 3.25 2.66
N ASP A 118 9.69 2.78 1.54
CA ASP A 118 9.88 3.31 0.20
C ASP A 118 8.51 3.65 -0.41
N TYR A 119 8.42 4.79 -1.11
CA TYR A 119 7.17 5.34 -1.59
C TYR A 119 7.23 5.61 -3.10
N ALA A 120 6.20 5.19 -3.82
CA ALA A 120 6.03 5.48 -5.25
C ALA A 120 4.60 5.95 -5.57
N HIS A 121 4.43 6.53 -6.75
CA HIS A 121 3.15 7.03 -7.24
C HIS A 121 2.50 8.06 -6.31
N GLY A 122 3.31 8.99 -5.80
CA GLY A 122 2.77 10.13 -5.04
C GLY A 122 1.80 10.94 -5.90
N ALA A 123 0.61 11.21 -5.39
CA ALA A 123 -0.50 11.74 -6.15
C ALA A 123 -1.05 13.05 -5.56
N TRP A 124 -1.30 14.03 -6.43
CA TRP A 124 -1.90 15.31 -6.10
C TRP A 124 -3.13 15.56 -6.96
N ASP A 125 -4.24 15.84 -6.33
CA ASP A 125 -5.46 16.25 -7.01
C ASP A 125 -5.48 17.75 -7.20
N VAL A 126 -5.46 18.19 -8.45
CA VAL A 126 -5.44 19.60 -8.82
C VAL A 126 -6.79 20.27 -8.58
N ARG A 127 -7.91 19.54 -8.76
CA ARG A 127 -9.28 20.05 -8.61
C ARG A 127 -9.57 20.41 -7.15
N GLU A 128 -9.26 19.51 -6.21
CA GLU A 128 -9.48 19.71 -4.79
C GLU A 128 -8.26 20.26 -4.06
N ARG A 129 -7.11 20.37 -4.76
CA ARG A 129 -5.82 20.82 -4.17
C ARG A 129 -5.45 19.96 -2.96
N GLU A 130 -5.57 18.64 -3.12
CA GLU A 130 -5.39 17.67 -2.05
C GLU A 130 -4.30 16.65 -2.38
N PHE A 131 -3.45 16.37 -1.39
CA PHE A 131 -2.54 15.23 -1.46
C PHE A 131 -3.33 13.93 -1.28
N ARG A 132 -3.22 13.03 -2.29
CA ARG A 132 -3.97 11.78 -2.35
C ARG A 132 -3.24 10.59 -1.75
N GLY A 133 -2.00 10.75 -1.30
CA GLY A 133 -1.18 9.66 -0.78
C GLY A 133 -0.24 9.10 -1.83
N PHE A 134 0.27 7.92 -1.55
CA PHE A 134 1.16 7.16 -2.43
C PHE A 134 0.45 5.90 -2.91
N GLY A 135 0.55 5.59 -4.19
CA GLY A 135 -0.06 4.39 -4.78
C GLY A 135 0.67 3.11 -4.39
N ARG A 136 1.97 3.18 -4.04
CA ARG A 136 2.74 2.04 -3.55
C ARG A 136 3.58 2.44 -2.34
N VAL A 137 3.54 1.58 -1.31
CA VAL A 137 4.40 1.68 -0.13
C VAL A 137 5.07 0.32 0.08
N ARG A 138 6.41 0.30 0.06
CA ARG A 138 7.21 -0.87 0.40
C ARG A 138 7.80 -0.66 1.77
N GLN A 139 7.63 -1.63 2.65
CA GLN A 139 8.20 -1.64 3.99
C GLN A 139 9.15 -2.82 4.14
N LYS A 140 10.31 -2.57 4.72
CA LYS A 140 11.30 -3.59 5.08
C LYS A 140 11.55 -3.52 6.58
N ASP A 141 11.24 -4.61 7.28
CA ASP A 141 11.45 -4.73 8.72
C ASP A 141 12.66 -5.61 8.99
N THR A 142 13.58 -5.08 9.81
CA THR A 142 14.81 -5.75 10.21
C THR A 142 14.91 -5.77 11.72
N ASP A 143 14.97 -6.96 12.30
CA ASP A 143 15.16 -7.15 13.74
C ASP A 143 16.64 -7.42 14.02
N GLN A 144 17.24 -6.59 14.87
CA GLN A 144 18.58 -6.76 15.38
C GLN A 144 18.49 -7.11 16.88
N LEU A 145 18.47 -8.40 17.16
CA LEU A 145 18.54 -8.89 18.54
C LEU A 145 19.88 -8.52 19.14
N ALA A 146 19.89 -7.92 20.32
CA ALA A 146 21.10 -7.78 21.13
C ALA A 146 21.66 -9.18 21.36
N GLN A 147 22.97 -9.37 21.17
CA GLN A 147 23.62 -10.66 21.30
C GLN A 147 23.25 -11.31 22.63
N ALA A 148 22.35 -12.27 22.56
CA ALA A 148 22.10 -13.14 23.69
C ALA A 148 23.36 -14.01 23.89
N THR A 149 24.05 -13.83 24.99
CA THR A 149 25.28 -14.52 25.35
C THR A 149 25.08 -16.03 25.56
N HIS A 150 23.87 -16.56 25.42
CA HIS A 150 23.55 -17.97 25.66
C HIS A 150 22.38 -18.49 24.79
N SER A 151 22.43 -18.41 23.48
CA SER A 151 21.49 -19.17 22.67
C SER A 151 22.12 -19.63 21.38
N SER A 152 22.18 -20.94 21.21
CA SER A 152 22.74 -21.65 20.06
C SER A 152 21.82 -21.68 18.83
N VAL A 153 20.82 -20.84 18.79
CA VAL A 153 19.87 -20.71 17.64
C VAL A 153 19.62 -19.23 17.47
N THR A 154 20.42 -18.58 16.65
CA THR A 154 19.91 -17.42 15.90
C THR A 154 21.04 -16.75 15.14
N GLY A 155 21.07 -16.96 13.83
CA GLY A 155 21.49 -15.90 12.92
C GLY A 155 20.47 -14.77 12.95
N PRO A 156 20.79 -13.56 12.46
CA PRO A 156 19.82 -12.50 12.33
C PRO A 156 18.63 -13.01 11.54
N LEU A 157 17.41 -12.73 12.02
CA LEU A 157 16.19 -13.07 11.29
C LEU A 157 16.23 -12.37 9.92
N SER A 158 15.89 -13.10 8.88
CA SER A 158 15.82 -12.51 7.54
C SER A 158 14.78 -11.40 7.52
N PRO A 159 15.10 -10.22 6.94
CA PRO A 159 14.14 -9.13 6.87
C PRO A 159 12.84 -9.54 6.16
N ALA A 160 11.72 -9.09 6.69
CA ALA A 160 10.44 -9.18 6.00
C ALA A 160 10.24 -7.93 5.12
N ILE A 161 9.74 -8.13 3.91
CA ILE A 161 9.36 -7.06 2.99
C ILE A 161 7.87 -7.16 2.73
N THR A 162 7.14 -6.09 3.02
CA THR A 162 5.72 -5.94 2.67
C THR A 162 5.58 -4.85 1.64
N ILE A 163 4.90 -5.13 0.53
CA ILE A 163 4.59 -4.16 -0.50
C ILE A 163 3.07 -4.02 -0.57
N ASN A 164 2.60 -2.79 -0.39
CA ASN A 164 1.18 -2.47 -0.41
C ASN A 164 0.88 -1.49 -1.54
N TRP A 165 -0.18 -1.76 -2.32
CA TRP A 165 -0.70 -0.86 -3.32
C TRP A 165 -2.05 -0.31 -2.88
N PHE A 166 -2.15 1.01 -2.87
CA PHE A 166 -3.32 1.75 -2.43
C PHE A 166 -3.91 2.54 -3.59
N ALA A 167 -5.23 2.59 -3.66
CA ALA A 167 -5.90 3.50 -4.57
C ALA A 167 -5.58 4.95 -4.17
N THR A 168 -5.11 5.74 -5.13
CA THR A 168 -4.88 7.17 -4.95
C THR A 168 -6.16 7.99 -5.12
N GLY A 169 -7.17 7.38 -5.72
CA GLY A 169 -8.40 8.05 -6.14
C GLY A 169 -8.22 8.89 -7.39
N ILE A 170 -7.12 8.69 -8.14
CA ILE A 170 -6.87 9.27 -9.46
C ILE A 170 -6.83 8.14 -10.48
N GLN A 171 -7.85 8.07 -11.34
CA GLN A 171 -8.02 6.98 -12.30
C GLN A 171 -6.76 6.68 -13.11
N ALA A 172 -6.07 7.72 -13.59
CA ALA A 172 -4.88 7.58 -14.44
C ALA A 172 -3.70 6.88 -13.74
N ILE A 173 -3.63 6.95 -12.40
CA ILE A 173 -2.62 6.26 -11.58
C ILE A 173 -3.13 4.87 -11.25
N ASP A 174 -4.34 4.78 -10.70
CA ASP A 174 -4.90 3.56 -10.14
C ASP A 174 -5.03 2.43 -11.18
N THR A 175 -5.23 2.77 -12.46
CA THR A 175 -5.29 1.80 -13.57
C THR A 175 -3.93 1.18 -13.92
N LEU A 176 -2.83 1.79 -13.51
CA LEU A 176 -1.47 1.31 -13.81
C LEU A 176 -0.87 0.45 -12.70
N LEU A 177 -1.44 0.50 -11.48
CA LEU A 177 -0.87 -0.17 -10.31
C LEU A 177 -0.79 -1.67 -10.47
N ALA A 178 -1.77 -2.28 -11.14
CA ALA A 178 -1.83 -3.73 -11.34
C ALA A 178 -0.68 -4.29 -12.20
N ASP A 179 -0.06 -3.45 -13.03
CA ASP A 179 1.08 -3.85 -13.86
C ASP A 179 2.35 -4.12 -13.01
N GLU A 180 2.36 -3.66 -11.76
CA GLU A 180 3.48 -3.84 -10.83
C GLU A 180 3.32 -5.05 -9.91
N PHE A 181 2.15 -5.69 -9.88
CA PHE A 181 1.90 -6.85 -9.02
C PHE A 181 2.78 -8.04 -9.42
N TRP A 182 3.03 -8.91 -8.48
CA TRP A 182 3.76 -10.14 -8.78
C TRP A 182 2.98 -11.07 -9.72
N HIS A 183 3.61 -11.48 -10.81
CA HIS A 183 3.03 -12.32 -11.87
C HIS A 183 3.70 -13.69 -11.99
N GLY A 184 4.35 -14.16 -10.92
CA GLY A 184 5.06 -15.45 -10.94
C GLY A 184 4.15 -16.67 -11.04
N ASP A 185 2.89 -16.55 -10.64
CA ASP A 185 1.87 -17.59 -10.75
C ASP A 185 0.98 -17.36 -11.99
N LYS A 186 1.20 -18.15 -13.04
CA LYS A 186 0.44 -18.05 -14.30
C LYS A 186 -0.99 -18.59 -14.20
N GLN A 187 -1.33 -19.30 -13.13
CA GLN A 187 -2.67 -19.86 -12.88
C GLN A 187 -3.46 -19.04 -11.87
N ALA A 188 -2.87 -17.96 -11.32
CA ALA A 188 -3.57 -17.06 -10.45
C ALA A 188 -4.75 -16.38 -11.15
N PHE A 189 -5.78 -16.04 -10.38
CA PHE A 189 -6.88 -15.25 -10.91
C PHE A 189 -6.40 -13.84 -11.27
N PRO A 190 -7.01 -13.19 -12.26
CA PRO A 190 -6.66 -11.83 -12.62
C PRO A 190 -6.93 -10.86 -11.44
N PRO A 191 -6.23 -9.72 -11.41
CA PRO A 191 -6.51 -8.65 -10.44
C PRO A 191 -7.97 -8.21 -10.49
N PHE A 192 -8.50 -7.78 -9.35
CA PHE A 192 -9.85 -7.26 -9.28
C PHE A 192 -10.00 -5.92 -9.99
N THR A 193 -11.19 -5.69 -10.55
CA THR A 193 -11.62 -4.39 -11.06
C THR A 193 -12.56 -3.72 -10.07
N TYR A 194 -12.57 -2.40 -10.04
CA TYR A 194 -13.49 -1.63 -9.20
C TYR A 194 -14.94 -1.87 -9.59
N ARG A 195 -15.84 -1.87 -8.60
CA ARG A 195 -17.28 -1.97 -8.81
C ARG A 195 -17.95 -0.68 -8.39
N PHE A 196 -18.71 -0.08 -9.31
CA PHE A 196 -19.53 1.10 -9.03
C PHE A 196 -21.00 0.71 -9.04
N THR A 197 -21.75 1.12 -8.01
CA THR A 197 -23.13 0.69 -7.78
C THR A 197 -23.99 1.83 -7.26
N HIS A 198 -25.30 1.63 -7.35
CA HIS A 198 -26.31 2.32 -6.54
C HIS A 198 -27.20 1.26 -5.88
N PHE A 199 -27.80 1.60 -4.75
CA PHE A 199 -28.72 0.69 -4.07
C PHE A 199 -30.12 0.82 -4.70
N ASP A 200 -30.70 -0.31 -5.12
CA ASP A 200 -32.06 -0.41 -5.64
C ASP A 200 -32.99 -0.84 -4.49
N PRO A 201 -33.85 0.05 -3.97
CA PRO A 201 -34.69 -0.27 -2.83
C PRO A 201 -35.79 -1.29 -3.16
N ASP A 202 -36.23 -1.40 -4.43
CA ASP A 202 -37.25 -2.37 -4.84
C ASP A 202 -36.69 -3.80 -4.89
N LYS A 203 -35.42 -3.92 -5.22
CA LYS A 203 -34.70 -5.21 -5.25
C LYS A 203 -33.93 -5.50 -3.98
N GLU A 204 -33.84 -4.52 -3.07
CA GLU A 204 -33.03 -4.58 -1.85
C GLU A 204 -31.58 -5.03 -2.08
N GLN A 205 -30.95 -4.56 -3.16
CA GLN A 205 -29.59 -4.93 -3.55
C GLN A 205 -28.86 -3.82 -4.29
N ASP A 206 -27.53 -3.94 -4.36
CA ASP A 206 -26.69 -3.10 -5.18
C ASP A 206 -26.82 -3.46 -6.66
N VAL A 207 -27.09 -2.47 -7.49
CA VAL A 207 -27.16 -2.58 -8.95
C VAL A 207 -25.97 -1.86 -9.57
N THR A 208 -25.36 -2.46 -10.59
CA THR A 208 -24.23 -1.86 -11.30
C THR A 208 -24.58 -0.50 -11.87
N LEU A 209 -23.76 0.49 -11.55
CA LEU A 209 -23.84 1.85 -12.07
C LEU A 209 -22.94 1.98 -13.30
N VAL A 210 -23.46 2.59 -14.36
CA VAL A 210 -22.64 3.11 -15.47
C VAL A 210 -22.49 4.60 -15.23
N PRO A 211 -21.32 5.04 -14.66
CA PRO A 211 -21.19 6.42 -14.24
C PRO A 211 -20.99 7.38 -15.42
N SER A 212 -21.49 8.59 -15.29
CA SER A 212 -21.13 9.72 -16.15
C SER A 212 -19.68 10.15 -15.88
N THR A 213 -19.10 10.94 -16.78
CA THR A 213 -17.72 11.44 -16.63
C THR A 213 -17.51 12.22 -15.32
N GLU A 214 -18.52 12.97 -14.87
CA GLU A 214 -18.44 13.72 -13.60
C GLU A 214 -18.51 12.79 -12.39
N GLU A 215 -19.37 11.76 -12.44
CA GLU A 215 -19.49 10.78 -11.37
C GLU A 215 -18.23 9.93 -11.22
N VAL A 216 -17.57 9.56 -12.32
CA VAL A 216 -16.31 8.80 -12.30
C VAL A 216 -15.27 9.46 -11.40
N TYR A 217 -15.12 10.78 -11.48
CA TYR A 217 -14.19 11.51 -10.63
C TYR A 217 -14.47 11.30 -9.13
N TRP A 218 -15.73 11.44 -8.73
CA TRP A 218 -16.15 11.29 -7.32
C TRP A 218 -16.08 9.85 -6.83
N LEU A 219 -16.37 8.89 -7.69
CA LEU A 219 -16.27 7.46 -7.38
C LEU A 219 -14.82 7.04 -7.16
N TYR A 220 -13.89 7.47 -8.03
CA TYR A 220 -12.46 7.22 -7.80
C TYR A 220 -11.94 7.94 -6.57
N ARG A 221 -12.36 9.20 -6.36
CA ARG A 221 -11.98 9.97 -5.17
C ARG A 221 -12.30 9.25 -3.86
N ALA A 222 -13.42 8.57 -3.79
CA ALA A 222 -13.82 7.82 -2.61
C ALA A 222 -12.91 6.63 -2.29
N LEU A 223 -12.17 6.13 -3.27
CA LEU A 223 -11.25 4.99 -3.09
C LEU A 223 -9.92 5.38 -2.45
N LYS A 224 -9.63 6.68 -2.29
CA LYS A 224 -8.37 7.15 -1.72
C LYS A 224 -7.97 6.39 -0.45
N GLY A 225 -6.78 5.80 -0.46
CA GLY A 225 -6.23 5.06 0.67
C GLY A 225 -6.76 3.63 0.83
N GLN A 226 -7.63 3.17 -0.07
CA GLN A 226 -8.12 1.78 -0.06
C GLN A 226 -6.99 0.84 -0.49
N LEU A 227 -6.70 -0.20 0.32
CA LEU A 227 -5.76 -1.24 -0.04
C LEU A 227 -6.34 -2.07 -1.19
N LEU A 228 -5.58 -2.18 -2.28
CA LEU A 228 -5.93 -2.95 -3.49
C LEU A 228 -5.21 -4.29 -3.51
N HIS A 229 -3.93 -4.27 -3.19
CA HIS A 229 -3.06 -5.43 -3.29
C HIS A 229 -1.95 -5.36 -2.23
N SER A 230 -1.54 -6.50 -1.70
CA SER A 230 -0.45 -6.62 -0.73
C SER A 230 0.35 -7.88 -0.98
N GLU A 231 1.67 -7.77 -0.92
CA GLU A 231 2.61 -8.89 -1.08
C GLU A 231 3.60 -8.91 0.08
N VAL A 232 3.86 -10.10 0.61
CA VAL A 232 4.80 -10.29 1.72
C VAL A 232 5.92 -11.23 1.28
N TYR A 233 7.17 -10.78 1.43
CA TYR A 233 8.38 -11.50 1.03
C TYR A 233 9.35 -11.67 2.19
N GLY A 234 10.25 -12.65 2.07
CA GLY A 234 11.43 -12.77 2.93
C GLY A 234 12.70 -12.38 2.17
N ASP A 235 13.50 -11.49 2.72
CA ASP A 235 14.78 -11.03 2.14
C ASP A 235 15.96 -11.81 2.76
N ASP A 236 16.07 -13.10 2.40
CA ASP A 236 17.10 -14.01 2.93
C ASP A 236 18.23 -14.29 1.92
N GLY A 237 18.21 -13.62 0.76
CA GLY A 237 19.20 -13.79 -0.30
C GLY A 237 19.13 -15.13 -1.04
N THR A 238 18.10 -15.94 -0.82
CA THR A 238 17.90 -17.19 -1.55
C THR A 238 17.21 -16.96 -2.89
N ALA A 239 17.17 -17.98 -3.75
CA ALA A 239 16.46 -17.92 -5.03
C ALA A 239 14.95 -17.72 -4.84
N GLN A 240 14.39 -18.16 -3.71
CA GLN A 240 12.97 -17.99 -3.40
C GLN A 240 12.61 -16.59 -2.88
N ALA A 241 13.58 -15.71 -2.64
CA ALA A 241 13.31 -14.34 -2.16
C ALA A 241 12.42 -13.51 -3.12
N CYS A 242 12.34 -13.89 -4.41
CA CYS A 242 11.48 -13.25 -5.40
C CYS A 242 10.03 -13.80 -5.44
N THR A 243 9.74 -14.86 -4.66
CA THR A 243 8.39 -15.43 -4.55
C THR A 243 7.78 -15.04 -3.21
N PRO A 244 6.56 -14.48 -3.18
CA PRO A 244 5.95 -14.04 -1.92
C PRO A 244 5.55 -15.21 -1.02
N TYR A 245 5.49 -14.96 0.28
CA TYR A 245 4.80 -15.84 1.22
C TYR A 245 3.29 -15.73 1.04
N THR A 246 2.81 -14.50 0.98
CA THR A 246 1.38 -14.20 0.94
C THR A 246 1.11 -13.10 -0.05
N VAL A 247 0.01 -13.24 -0.79
CA VAL A 247 -0.57 -12.19 -1.65
C VAL A 247 -2.02 -11.98 -1.25
N ILE A 248 -2.42 -10.73 -1.09
CA ILE A 248 -3.79 -10.35 -0.76
C ILE A 248 -4.30 -9.42 -1.86
N ASP A 249 -5.42 -9.78 -2.47
CA ASP A 249 -6.17 -8.94 -3.40
C ASP A 249 -7.45 -8.44 -2.75
N SER A 250 -7.77 -7.17 -2.89
CA SER A 250 -9.02 -6.58 -2.39
C SER A 250 -9.80 -5.97 -3.54
N ARG A 251 -11.10 -6.23 -3.61
CA ARG A 251 -12.02 -5.61 -4.56
C ARG A 251 -12.85 -4.54 -3.89
N PRO A 252 -12.58 -3.28 -4.12
CA PRO A 252 -13.41 -2.21 -3.61
C PRO A 252 -14.66 -2.03 -4.49
N GLN A 253 -15.75 -1.67 -3.81
CA GLN A 253 -16.98 -1.16 -4.40
C GLN A 253 -17.20 0.27 -3.92
N VAL A 254 -17.71 1.13 -4.79
CA VAL A 254 -18.21 2.45 -4.40
C VAL A 254 -19.67 2.54 -4.75
N ARG A 255 -20.49 2.77 -3.73
CA ARG A 255 -21.93 2.98 -3.89
C ARG A 255 -22.22 4.47 -4.00
N LEU A 256 -22.92 4.87 -5.05
CA LEU A 256 -23.51 6.19 -5.16
C LEU A 256 -24.78 6.25 -4.30
N LEU A 257 -24.76 7.09 -3.26
CA LEU A 257 -25.87 7.22 -2.31
C LEU A 257 -26.87 8.30 -2.77
N ALA A 258 -26.36 9.46 -3.20
CA ALA A 258 -27.19 10.55 -3.70
C ALA A 258 -26.39 11.38 -4.69
N GLY A 259 -27.00 11.71 -5.81
CA GLY A 259 -26.53 12.72 -6.76
C GLY A 259 -27.49 13.89 -6.74
N LEU A 260 -27.07 15.05 -6.26
CA LEU A 260 -27.87 16.28 -6.30
C LEU A 260 -27.44 17.12 -7.52
N PRO A 261 -28.36 17.62 -8.33
CA PRO A 261 -28.01 18.54 -9.41
C PRO A 261 -27.25 19.75 -8.86
N GLY A 262 -26.03 19.97 -9.37
CA GLY A 262 -25.17 21.10 -8.98
C GLY A 262 -24.34 20.91 -7.72
N ASN A 263 -24.46 19.79 -7.00
CA ASN A 263 -23.66 19.46 -5.83
C ASN A 263 -22.79 18.21 -6.07
N SER A 264 -21.72 18.08 -5.30
CA SER A 264 -20.90 16.86 -5.31
C SER A 264 -21.74 15.67 -4.85
N PRO A 265 -21.68 14.52 -5.55
CA PRO A 265 -22.42 13.34 -5.15
C PRO A 265 -21.91 12.80 -3.81
N THR A 266 -22.80 12.19 -3.05
CA THR A 266 -22.45 11.42 -1.86
C THR A 266 -22.18 9.99 -2.27
N VAL A 267 -20.99 9.50 -1.93
CA VAL A 267 -20.52 8.16 -2.30
C VAL A 267 -19.97 7.42 -1.08
N TRP A 268 -20.09 6.11 -1.07
CA TRP A 268 -19.64 5.26 0.03
C TRP A 268 -18.79 4.10 -0.47
N PRO A 269 -17.49 4.06 -0.10
CA PRO A 269 -16.59 2.97 -0.46
C PRO A 269 -16.69 1.81 0.54
N SER A 270 -16.56 0.58 0.06
CA SER A 270 -16.48 -0.65 0.85
C SER A 270 -15.65 -1.70 0.14
N VAL A 271 -15.09 -2.67 0.86
CA VAL A 271 -14.48 -3.87 0.27
C VAL A 271 -15.53 -4.96 0.21
N ILE A 272 -15.78 -5.49 -0.99
CA ILE A 272 -16.79 -6.53 -1.23
C ILE A 272 -16.19 -7.90 -1.50
N GLU A 273 -14.92 -7.96 -1.89
CA GLU A 273 -14.19 -9.22 -2.07
C GLU A 273 -12.76 -9.05 -1.57
N GLN A 274 -12.27 -10.08 -0.91
CA GLN A 274 -10.87 -10.20 -0.54
C GLN A 274 -10.41 -11.62 -0.83
N ARG A 275 -9.28 -11.75 -1.50
CA ARG A 275 -8.67 -13.03 -1.85
C ARG A 275 -7.28 -13.08 -1.28
N THR A 276 -6.97 -14.13 -0.56
CA THR A 276 -5.67 -14.38 0.06
C THR A 276 -5.06 -15.63 -0.53
N TRP A 277 -3.85 -15.47 -1.06
CA TRP A 277 -3.01 -16.55 -1.53
C TRP A 277 -1.88 -16.76 -0.53
N GLN A 278 -1.72 -17.97 -0.07
CA GLN A 278 -0.59 -18.39 0.76
C GLN A 278 0.33 -19.27 -0.09
N TYR A 279 1.39 -18.67 -0.61
CA TYR A 279 2.36 -19.34 -1.48
C TYR A 279 3.45 -20.03 -0.68
N GLU A 280 3.78 -19.52 0.50
CA GLU A 280 4.92 -20.01 1.30
C GLU A 280 6.20 -20.10 0.44
N ARG A 281 6.34 -19.15 -0.52
CA ARG A 281 7.44 -19.04 -1.50
C ARG A 281 7.49 -20.20 -2.53
N ILE A 282 6.36 -20.88 -2.76
CA ILE A 282 6.20 -21.94 -3.74
C ILE A 282 5.03 -21.59 -4.67
N ALA A 283 5.36 -21.05 -5.85
CA ALA A 283 4.37 -20.54 -6.80
C ALA A 283 3.41 -21.62 -7.33
N ASP A 284 3.84 -22.89 -7.35
CA ASP A 284 3.09 -23.99 -7.98
C ASP A 284 2.06 -24.64 -7.06
N ASP A 285 2.13 -24.42 -5.74
CA ASP A 285 1.22 -25.06 -4.76
C ASP A 285 0.64 -24.07 -3.73
N PRO A 286 -0.04 -22.98 -4.16
CA PRO A 286 -0.64 -22.03 -3.24
C PRO A 286 -1.93 -22.56 -2.62
N GLN A 287 -2.22 -22.12 -1.41
CA GLN A 287 -3.55 -22.17 -0.84
C GLN A 287 -4.29 -20.86 -1.14
N CYS A 288 -5.53 -20.95 -1.59
CA CYS A 288 -6.35 -19.78 -1.88
C CYS A 288 -7.62 -19.78 -1.06
N HIS A 289 -7.87 -18.67 -0.41
CA HIS A 289 -9.10 -18.39 0.32
C HIS A 289 -9.68 -17.06 -0.16
N GLN A 290 -11.01 -17.00 -0.35
CA GLN A 290 -11.69 -15.79 -0.79
C GLN A 290 -12.94 -15.55 0.05
N GLN A 291 -13.12 -14.30 0.49
CA GLN A 291 -14.34 -13.83 1.12
C GLN A 291 -15.07 -12.90 0.16
N VAL A 292 -16.38 -13.09 0.04
CA VAL A 292 -17.23 -12.31 -0.88
C VAL A 292 -18.47 -11.82 -0.14
N VAL A 293 -18.73 -10.52 -0.19
CA VAL A 293 -20.00 -9.93 0.23
C VAL A 293 -20.94 -9.93 -0.98
N LEU A 294 -21.94 -10.79 -0.96
CA LEU A 294 -22.90 -10.92 -2.06
C LEU A 294 -23.95 -9.84 -2.04
N ASN A 295 -24.42 -9.51 -0.85
CA ASN A 295 -25.48 -8.51 -0.66
C ASN A 295 -25.26 -7.72 0.62
N SER A 296 -25.55 -6.42 0.56
CA SER A 296 -25.58 -5.51 1.70
C SER A 296 -26.90 -4.74 1.69
N ASP A 297 -27.35 -4.31 2.88
CA ASP A 297 -28.54 -3.48 3.00
C ASP A 297 -28.30 -2.03 2.51
N CYS A 298 -29.34 -1.18 2.61
CA CYS A 298 -29.24 0.22 2.20
C CYS A 298 -28.24 1.04 3.02
N TYR A 299 -27.89 0.61 4.22
CA TYR A 299 -26.90 1.23 5.09
C TYR A 299 -25.51 0.63 4.95
N GLY A 300 -25.34 -0.43 4.13
CA GLY A 300 -24.06 -1.06 3.86
C GLY A 300 -23.70 -2.24 4.77
N PHE A 301 -24.58 -2.67 5.66
CA PHE A 301 -24.35 -3.86 6.47
C PHE A 301 -24.49 -5.12 5.62
N PRO A 302 -23.49 -6.04 5.65
CA PRO A 302 -23.52 -7.25 4.83
C PRO A 302 -24.64 -8.18 5.30
N ARG A 303 -25.59 -8.48 4.40
CA ARG A 303 -26.67 -9.43 4.63
C ARG A 303 -26.29 -10.86 4.27
N GLU A 304 -25.41 -10.99 3.31
CA GLU A 304 -24.99 -12.28 2.79
C GLU A 304 -23.52 -12.26 2.39
N THR A 305 -22.75 -13.19 2.98
CA THR A 305 -21.34 -13.37 2.66
C THR A 305 -21.07 -14.84 2.35
N ILE A 306 -20.06 -15.08 1.52
CA ILE A 306 -19.54 -16.42 1.23
C ILE A 306 -18.05 -16.42 1.51
N ASP A 307 -17.63 -17.43 2.27
CA ASP A 307 -16.24 -17.81 2.44
C ASP A 307 -15.95 -19.00 1.53
N ILE A 308 -14.91 -18.87 0.70
CA ILE A 308 -14.52 -19.86 -0.31
C ILE A 308 -13.13 -20.36 0.02
N ALA A 309 -13.01 -21.65 0.33
CA ALA A 309 -11.71 -22.31 0.34
C ALA A 309 -11.55 -23.07 -0.99
N TYR A 310 -10.61 -22.58 -1.81
CA TYR A 310 -10.35 -23.19 -3.12
C TYR A 310 -9.63 -24.52 -2.98
N PRO A 311 -9.88 -25.47 -3.90
CA PRO A 311 -9.18 -26.74 -3.89
C PRO A 311 -7.68 -26.51 -4.12
N ARG A 312 -6.88 -27.33 -3.44
CA ARG A 312 -5.45 -27.42 -3.71
C ARG A 312 -5.23 -27.85 -5.16
N ARG A 313 -4.21 -27.35 -5.80
CA ARG A 313 -3.84 -27.73 -7.16
C ARG A 313 -3.55 -29.23 -7.25
N PRO A 314 -3.76 -29.84 -8.43
CA PRO A 314 -3.42 -31.24 -8.64
C PRO A 314 -1.95 -31.52 -8.27
N LYS A 315 -1.69 -32.65 -7.63
CA LYS A 315 -0.35 -33.06 -7.24
C LYS A 315 0.60 -33.05 -8.43
N PRO A 316 1.69 -32.26 -8.40
CA PRO A 316 2.69 -32.30 -9.46
C PRO A 316 3.48 -33.59 -9.45
N SER A 317 4.02 -33.99 -10.62
CA SER A 317 4.82 -35.22 -10.76
C SER A 317 6.18 -35.14 -10.06
N VAL A 318 6.65 -33.92 -9.79
CA VAL A 318 7.92 -33.65 -9.08
C VAL A 318 7.57 -32.72 -7.91
N SER A 319 8.12 -33.01 -6.72
CA SER A 319 7.93 -32.16 -5.57
C SER A 319 8.44 -30.74 -5.82
N PRO A 320 7.66 -29.68 -5.60
CA PRO A 320 8.13 -28.30 -5.69
C PRO A 320 8.90 -27.86 -4.42
N TYR A 321 8.93 -28.73 -3.40
CA TYR A 321 9.56 -28.46 -2.11
C TYR A 321 11.06 -28.78 -2.14
N PRO A 322 11.86 -28.20 -1.26
CA PRO A 322 13.30 -28.50 -1.16
C PRO A 322 13.56 -29.98 -0.93
N ASP A 323 14.68 -30.50 -1.44
CA ASP A 323 15.11 -31.91 -1.31
C ASP A 323 15.30 -32.35 0.15
N THR A 324 15.34 -31.41 1.10
CA THR A 324 15.38 -31.69 2.55
C THR A 324 14.06 -32.26 3.06
N LEU A 325 12.95 -32.12 2.33
CA LEU A 325 11.66 -32.68 2.69
C LEU A 325 11.56 -34.11 2.16
N PRO A 326 11.35 -35.15 3.02
CA PRO A 326 11.18 -36.51 2.56
C PRO A 326 10.02 -36.65 1.56
N GLU A 327 10.23 -37.36 0.46
CA GLU A 327 9.22 -37.58 -0.58
C GLU A 327 7.92 -38.22 -0.03
N THR A 328 8.06 -39.07 0.99
CA THR A 328 6.92 -39.69 1.67
C THR A 328 6.04 -38.67 2.38
N LEU A 329 6.59 -37.56 2.89
CA LEU A 329 5.80 -36.47 3.47
C LEU A 329 5.07 -35.68 2.39
N PHE A 330 5.73 -35.43 1.26
CA PHE A 330 5.08 -34.79 0.10
C PHE A 330 3.92 -35.65 -0.39
N ASP A 331 4.12 -36.98 -0.55
CA ASP A 331 3.08 -37.90 -1.00
C ASP A 331 1.89 -37.93 -0.03
N SER A 332 2.15 -38.02 1.27
CA SER A 332 1.11 -38.09 2.30
C SER A 332 0.40 -36.74 2.53
N SER A 333 0.95 -35.62 2.05
CA SER A 333 0.36 -34.29 2.22
C SER A 333 -0.83 -34.04 1.28
N TYR A 334 -1.04 -34.87 0.25
CA TYR A 334 -2.17 -34.77 -0.66
C TYR A 334 -3.30 -35.70 -0.24
N ASP A 335 -4.44 -35.10 0.08
CA ASP A 335 -5.65 -35.74 0.56
C ASP A 335 -6.81 -35.34 -0.36
N ASP A 336 -7.75 -36.26 -0.58
CA ASP A 336 -8.93 -36.05 -1.42
C ASP A 336 -9.80 -34.88 -0.93
N GLN A 337 -9.79 -34.58 0.38
CA GLN A 337 -10.55 -33.48 0.94
C GLN A 337 -9.96 -32.10 0.57
N GLN A 338 -8.66 -32.01 0.33
CA GLN A 338 -8.00 -30.77 -0.10
C GLN A 338 -8.32 -30.42 -1.57
N GLN A 339 -8.81 -31.39 -2.35
CA GLN A 339 -9.19 -31.17 -3.75
C GLN A 339 -10.65 -30.74 -3.93
N GLN A 340 -11.38 -30.55 -2.81
CA GLN A 340 -12.77 -30.14 -2.84
C GLN A 340 -12.90 -28.64 -2.60
N LEU A 341 -13.72 -27.99 -3.45
CA LEU A 341 -14.16 -26.63 -3.19
C LEU A 341 -15.08 -26.62 -1.96
N ARG A 342 -14.78 -25.78 -0.98
CA ARG A 342 -15.62 -25.60 0.20
C ARG A 342 -16.19 -24.20 0.23
N LEU A 343 -17.49 -24.10 0.43
CA LEU A 343 -18.23 -22.86 0.49
C LEU A 343 -18.97 -22.80 1.83
N THR A 344 -18.76 -21.70 2.55
CA THR A 344 -19.55 -21.41 3.75
C THR A 344 -20.32 -20.13 3.52
N ARG A 345 -21.64 -20.23 3.54
CA ARG A 345 -22.51 -19.07 3.40
C ARG A 345 -22.95 -18.57 4.76
N GLN A 346 -22.82 -17.29 4.99
CA GLN A 346 -23.34 -16.62 6.17
C GLN A 346 -24.45 -15.65 5.76
N GLN A 347 -25.58 -15.75 6.44
CA GLN A 347 -26.71 -14.82 6.29
C GLN A 347 -26.89 -14.07 7.61
N GLN A 348 -27.02 -12.74 7.50
CA GLN A 348 -27.17 -11.86 8.65
C GLN A 348 -28.37 -10.94 8.42
N ARG A 349 -29.11 -10.69 9.49
CA ARG A 349 -30.18 -9.70 9.50
C ARG A 349 -29.93 -8.68 10.59
N TYR A 350 -30.18 -7.42 10.26
CA TYR A 350 -29.97 -6.30 11.16
C TYR A 350 -31.28 -5.54 11.36
N HIS A 351 -31.46 -5.00 12.56
CA HIS A 351 -32.45 -3.99 12.85
C HIS A 351 -31.82 -2.60 12.82
N HIS A 352 -32.51 -1.66 12.20
CA HIS A 352 -32.16 -0.27 12.16
C HIS A 352 -33.25 0.54 12.83
N LEU A 353 -32.89 1.20 13.93
CA LEU A 353 -33.78 2.11 14.63
C LEU A 353 -33.52 3.51 14.09
N THR A 354 -34.44 4.03 13.30
CA THR A 354 -34.35 5.34 12.64
C THR A 354 -35.48 6.25 13.08
N ASP A 355 -35.65 6.38 14.40
CA ASP A 355 -36.64 7.28 14.99
C ASP A 355 -36.12 8.73 15.05
N THR A 356 -37.01 9.69 15.27
CA THR A 356 -36.66 11.11 15.37
C THR A 356 -35.76 11.44 16.56
N GLU A 357 -35.79 10.60 17.62
CA GLU A 357 -34.99 10.80 18.84
C GLU A 357 -33.74 9.92 18.89
N TYR A 358 -33.75 8.76 18.22
CA TYR A 358 -32.68 7.78 18.27
C TYR A 358 -32.35 7.24 16.89
N GLN A 359 -31.06 7.26 16.53
CA GLN A 359 -30.56 6.64 15.31
C GLN A 359 -29.51 5.59 15.68
N VAL A 360 -29.91 4.31 15.64
CA VAL A 360 -29.03 3.17 15.90
C VAL A 360 -29.13 2.22 14.72
N LEU A 361 -28.00 2.05 14.02
CA LEU A 361 -27.92 1.19 12.84
C LEU A 361 -27.13 -0.08 13.17
N GLY A 362 -27.49 -1.18 12.49
CA GLY A 362 -26.69 -2.41 12.51
C GLY A 362 -26.86 -3.26 13.78
N LEU A 363 -27.98 -3.19 14.48
CA LEU A 363 -28.24 -4.10 15.59
C LEU A 363 -28.43 -5.54 15.05
N PRO A 364 -27.55 -6.50 15.40
CA PRO A 364 -27.67 -7.86 14.89
C PRO A 364 -28.95 -8.53 15.45
N ASP A 365 -29.69 -9.18 14.57
CA ASP A 365 -30.91 -9.93 14.90
C ASP A 365 -30.66 -11.43 14.74
N ILE A 366 -30.34 -11.86 13.52
CA ILE A 366 -30.11 -13.27 13.20
C ILE A 366 -28.79 -13.41 12.47
N VAL A 367 -27.98 -14.40 12.89
CA VAL A 367 -26.80 -14.87 12.15
C VAL A 367 -26.98 -16.35 11.90
N ARG A 368 -26.93 -16.77 10.63
CA ARG A 368 -27.00 -18.15 10.19
C ARG A 368 -25.80 -18.48 9.33
N SER A 369 -25.17 -19.64 9.59
CA SER A 369 -24.07 -20.17 8.78
C SER A 369 -24.49 -21.53 8.21
N ASP A 370 -24.33 -21.71 6.91
CA ASP A 370 -24.59 -22.95 6.16
C ASP A 370 -23.29 -23.33 5.41
N ALA A 371 -22.88 -24.61 5.46
CA ALA A 371 -21.70 -25.16 4.79
C ALA A 371 -22.10 -26.02 3.59
#